data_e34f66255e9d2e7b35626c8727c2a518
#
_entry.id   e34f66255e9d2e7b35626c8727c2a518
#
_cell.length_a   1.000
_cell.length_b   1.000
_cell.length_c   1.000
_cell.angle_alpha   90.00
_cell.angle_beta   90.00
_cell.angle_gamma   90.00
#
_symmetry.space_group_name_H-M   'P 1'
#
loop_
_entity.id
_entity.type
_entity.pdbx_description
1 polymer ?
#
loop_
_entity_poly.entity_id
_entity_poly.type
_entity_poly.pdbx_seq_one_letter_code
_entity_poly.pdbx_strand_id
1 'polypeptide(L)'
;MHTITVIVPAHNEEEGLPDTLESLACQTVPPDRVLVVDDASTDRTGEVAASHGVSVLRPPRNLGSKAKAQNYALPHCATDLVLAVDADTVLAPDYIETVVPVFDDPGVAVAAGTVRTRRTRTLWERGRSTEYLFGFHFHRPIQARANSPMVCSGCCSVFRREDLVAFGGFPERTIVEDMDFTWAQQIAGRRAVYVSDAVALAADPEDLTYLRKQVWRWMAGFCQNVRLHLGRLIVHKPLLAVWVLLALLEILTAPLWWATPFVVAATTDQSLPSAFAWWAGAELALTAPPLIYAAHRRKLPLAGVLLNIPCVYATKAVNLVYAWKALIVELLLVPLHLARGLTVYEKGRADFRPGASAAAAA
;
A
#
# COMPACT_ATOMS: atom_id res chain seq x y z
N MET A 1 -24.95 5.60 -14.26
CA MET A 1 -23.78 4.72 -14.11
C MET A 1 -22.55 5.59 -14.34
N HIS A 2 -21.56 5.57 -13.46
CA HIS A 2 -20.35 6.37 -13.61
C HIS A 2 -19.44 5.77 -14.69
N THR A 3 -18.83 6.63 -15.49
CA THR A 3 -17.78 6.25 -16.44
C THR A 3 -16.44 6.20 -15.75
N ILE A 4 -15.53 5.27 -16.16
CA ILE A 4 -14.26 5.03 -15.47
C ILE A 4 -13.10 4.82 -16.45
N THR A 5 -12.02 5.58 -16.24
CA THR A 5 -10.73 5.36 -16.90
C THR A 5 -9.75 4.71 -15.94
N VAL A 6 -9.09 3.65 -16.38
CA VAL A 6 -7.99 3.01 -15.63
C VAL A 6 -6.67 3.62 -16.05
N ILE A 7 -5.82 3.99 -15.09
CA ILE A 7 -4.43 4.41 -15.30
C ILE A 7 -3.52 3.33 -14.71
N VAL A 8 -2.62 2.79 -15.54
CA VAL A 8 -1.61 1.80 -15.16
C VAL A 8 -0.22 2.40 -15.41
N PRO A 9 0.44 3.01 -14.41
CA PRO A 9 1.82 3.45 -14.53
C PRO A 9 2.74 2.22 -14.55
N ALA A 10 3.62 2.13 -15.55
CA ALA A 10 4.51 0.99 -15.76
C ALA A 10 5.93 1.46 -16.09
N HIS A 11 6.94 0.85 -15.46
CA HIS A 11 8.35 1.02 -15.78
C HIS A 11 9.08 -0.31 -15.58
N ASN A 12 9.53 -0.91 -16.68
CA ASN A 12 10.16 -2.23 -16.71
C ASN A 12 9.27 -3.33 -16.10
N GLU A 13 8.06 -3.48 -16.66
CA GLU A 13 6.99 -4.38 -16.19
C GLU A 13 6.55 -5.40 -17.24
N GLU A 14 7.40 -5.76 -18.21
CA GLU A 14 7.04 -6.71 -19.27
C GLU A 14 6.50 -8.04 -18.74
N GLU A 15 6.91 -8.46 -17.51
CA GLU A 15 6.47 -9.71 -16.88
C GLU A 15 5.16 -9.60 -16.07
N GLY A 16 4.92 -8.46 -15.42
CA GLY A 16 3.76 -8.26 -14.53
C GLY A 16 2.54 -7.72 -15.26
N LEU A 17 2.77 -6.85 -16.24
CA LEU A 17 1.74 -6.11 -16.95
C LEU A 17 0.70 -6.99 -17.69
N PRO A 18 1.06 -8.11 -18.33
CA PRO A 18 0.07 -8.96 -18.99
C PRO A 18 -1.07 -9.40 -18.08
N ASP A 19 -0.75 -9.92 -16.91
CA ASP A 19 -1.76 -10.40 -15.96
C ASP A 19 -2.67 -9.28 -15.45
N THR A 20 -2.11 -8.06 -15.28
CA THR A 20 -2.88 -6.86 -14.90
C THR A 20 -3.87 -6.49 -16.00
N LEU A 21 -3.42 -6.42 -17.27
CA LEU A 21 -4.27 -6.06 -18.41
C LEU A 21 -5.34 -7.12 -18.69
N GLU A 22 -5.01 -8.41 -18.57
CA GLU A 22 -5.99 -9.50 -18.65
C GLU A 22 -7.07 -9.37 -17.57
N SER A 23 -6.70 -9.04 -16.34
CA SER A 23 -7.66 -8.85 -15.25
C SER A 23 -8.61 -7.67 -15.49
N LEU A 24 -8.13 -6.62 -16.18
CA LEU A 24 -8.95 -5.47 -16.58
C LEU A 24 -9.90 -5.82 -17.75
N ALA A 25 -9.43 -6.63 -18.69
CA ALA A 25 -10.26 -7.11 -19.79
C ALA A 25 -11.36 -8.09 -19.35
N CYS A 26 -11.12 -8.81 -18.22
CA CYS A 26 -12.05 -9.78 -17.65
C CYS A 26 -13.01 -9.19 -16.60
N GLN A 27 -13.09 -7.86 -16.45
CA GLN A 27 -14.04 -7.24 -15.50
C GLN A 27 -15.50 -7.45 -15.95
N THR A 28 -16.38 -7.78 -15.00
CA THR A 28 -17.85 -7.91 -15.24
C THR A 28 -18.46 -6.62 -15.74
N VAL A 29 -17.97 -5.48 -15.25
CA VAL A 29 -18.23 -4.15 -15.77
C VAL A 29 -16.91 -3.63 -16.35
N PRO A 30 -16.74 -3.64 -17.68
CA PRO A 30 -15.50 -3.20 -18.30
C PRO A 30 -15.26 -1.72 -18.09
N PRO A 31 -14.00 -1.28 -17.91
CA PRO A 31 -13.68 0.14 -17.88
C PRO A 31 -13.91 0.77 -19.26
N ASP A 32 -14.34 2.05 -19.30
CA ASP A 32 -14.53 2.79 -20.56
C ASP A 32 -13.20 2.99 -21.30
N ARG A 33 -12.10 3.08 -20.57
CA ARG A 33 -10.76 3.25 -21.12
C ARG A 33 -9.68 2.71 -20.21
N VAL A 34 -8.64 2.12 -20.80
CA VAL A 34 -7.40 1.74 -20.11
C VAL A 34 -6.23 2.53 -20.72
N LEU A 35 -5.49 3.25 -19.87
CA LEU A 35 -4.29 4.01 -20.23
C LEU A 35 -3.09 3.41 -19.51
N VAL A 36 -2.15 2.85 -20.26
CA VAL A 36 -0.84 2.45 -19.72
C VAL A 36 0.13 3.60 -19.93
N VAL A 37 0.77 4.04 -18.86
CA VAL A 37 1.89 5.00 -18.93
C VAL A 37 3.19 4.20 -18.89
N ASP A 38 3.78 3.98 -20.04
CA ASP A 38 5.12 3.39 -20.16
C ASP A 38 6.18 4.45 -19.85
N ASP A 39 6.56 4.56 -18.57
CA ASP A 39 7.43 5.61 -18.03
C ASP A 39 8.90 5.41 -18.47
N ALA A 40 9.13 5.48 -19.79
CA ALA A 40 10.42 5.29 -20.46
C ALA A 40 11.08 3.94 -20.09
N SER A 41 10.33 2.84 -20.19
CA SER A 41 10.86 1.48 -19.98
C SER A 41 11.97 1.13 -20.98
N THR A 42 12.91 0.31 -20.54
CA THR A 42 14.03 -0.22 -21.34
C THR A 42 13.80 -1.65 -21.80
N ASP A 43 12.70 -2.29 -21.34
CA ASP A 43 12.22 -3.60 -21.73
C ASP A 43 11.03 -3.49 -22.71
N ARG A 44 10.32 -4.59 -22.93
CA ARG A 44 9.18 -4.65 -23.84
C ARG A 44 7.85 -4.21 -23.23
N THR A 45 7.85 -3.50 -22.10
CA THR A 45 6.62 -3.04 -21.42
C THR A 45 5.64 -2.34 -22.36
N GLY A 46 6.12 -1.39 -23.17
CA GLY A 46 5.26 -0.66 -24.13
C GLY A 46 4.71 -1.55 -25.25
N GLU A 47 5.50 -2.50 -25.74
CA GLU A 47 5.05 -3.48 -26.76
C GLU A 47 3.99 -4.43 -26.18
N VAL A 48 4.20 -4.90 -24.96
CA VAL A 48 3.23 -5.73 -24.22
C VAL A 48 1.91 -4.98 -24.05
N ALA A 49 1.94 -3.72 -23.61
CA ALA A 49 0.73 -2.91 -23.48
C ALA A 49 -0.01 -2.76 -24.82
N ALA A 50 0.71 -2.42 -25.89
CA ALA A 50 0.14 -2.25 -27.23
C ALA A 50 -0.50 -3.55 -27.76
N SER A 51 0.11 -4.71 -27.49
CA SER A 51 -0.41 -6.02 -27.92
C SER A 51 -1.75 -6.38 -27.27
N HIS A 52 -2.07 -5.81 -26.10
CA HIS A 52 -3.38 -5.97 -25.44
C HIS A 52 -4.44 -4.96 -25.92
N GLY A 53 -4.13 -4.14 -26.94
CA GLY A 53 -5.09 -3.20 -27.52
C GLY A 53 -5.44 -1.99 -26.65
N VAL A 54 -4.68 -1.73 -25.59
CA VAL A 54 -4.87 -0.57 -24.69
C VAL A 54 -4.12 0.66 -25.19
N SER A 55 -4.55 1.86 -24.75
CA SER A 55 -3.86 3.10 -25.10
C SER A 55 -2.54 3.22 -24.32
N VAL A 56 -1.42 3.44 -25.01
CA VAL A 56 -0.10 3.61 -24.41
C VAL A 56 0.32 5.06 -24.50
N LEU A 57 0.68 5.65 -23.36
CA LEU A 57 1.27 6.97 -23.23
C LEU A 57 2.74 6.80 -22.83
N ARG A 58 3.68 7.39 -23.61
CA ARG A 58 5.10 7.27 -23.32
C ARG A 58 5.73 8.64 -23.18
N PRO A 59 6.09 9.08 -21.95
CA PRO A 59 6.85 10.30 -21.75
C PRO A 59 8.25 10.17 -22.37
N PRO A 60 8.90 11.30 -22.75
CA PRO A 60 10.20 11.28 -23.41
C PRO A 60 11.36 10.82 -22.51
N ARG A 61 11.14 10.79 -21.20
CA ARG A 61 12.08 10.32 -20.18
C ARG A 61 11.33 9.81 -18.96
N ASN A 62 11.98 8.99 -18.13
CA ASN A 62 11.43 8.55 -16.86
C ASN A 62 11.09 9.76 -15.97
N LEU A 63 9.89 9.79 -15.44
CA LEU A 63 9.36 10.89 -14.64
C LEU A 63 9.79 10.82 -13.17
N GLY A 64 10.32 9.67 -12.72
CA GLY A 64 10.94 9.48 -11.41
C GLY A 64 9.96 9.20 -10.27
N SER A 65 8.65 9.24 -10.51
CA SER A 65 7.67 8.82 -9.50
C SER A 65 6.37 8.33 -10.13
N LYS A 66 5.66 7.45 -9.39
CA LYS A 66 4.35 6.94 -9.79
C LYS A 66 3.34 8.09 -9.95
N ALA A 67 3.29 9.02 -9.00
CA ALA A 67 2.39 10.18 -9.07
C ALA A 67 2.58 10.99 -10.35
N LYS A 68 3.84 11.22 -10.77
CA LYS A 68 4.12 11.94 -12.01
C LYS A 68 3.67 11.17 -13.26
N ALA A 69 3.86 9.86 -13.28
CA ALA A 69 3.36 9.03 -14.37
C ALA A 69 1.82 9.05 -14.43
N GLN A 70 1.14 8.99 -13.29
CA GLN A 70 -0.31 9.13 -13.21
C GLN A 70 -0.78 10.53 -13.64
N ASN A 71 -0.07 11.58 -13.23
CA ASN A 71 -0.36 12.96 -13.65
C ASN A 71 -0.15 13.17 -15.15
N TYR A 72 0.79 12.44 -15.76
CA TYR A 72 0.97 12.47 -17.21
C TYR A 72 -0.24 11.90 -17.98
N ALA A 73 -0.93 10.91 -17.40
CA ALA A 73 -2.15 10.34 -17.98
C ALA A 73 -3.42 11.13 -17.65
N LEU A 74 -3.47 11.86 -16.54
CA LEU A 74 -4.69 12.49 -16.04
C LEU A 74 -5.37 13.44 -17.05
N PRO A 75 -4.67 14.26 -17.85
CA PRO A 75 -5.29 15.08 -18.88
C PRO A 75 -6.00 14.29 -19.99
N HIS A 76 -5.68 13.02 -20.14
CA HIS A 76 -6.29 12.10 -21.13
C HIS A 76 -7.51 11.36 -20.57
N CYS A 77 -7.88 11.59 -19.30
CA CYS A 77 -9.05 11.01 -18.66
C CYS A 77 -10.23 11.98 -18.78
N ALA A 78 -11.30 11.57 -19.47
CA ALA A 78 -12.52 12.36 -19.64
C ALA A 78 -13.71 11.81 -18.84
N THR A 79 -13.53 10.67 -18.14
CA THR A 79 -14.54 9.96 -17.39
C THR A 79 -14.81 10.57 -16.01
N ASP A 80 -15.90 10.16 -15.35
CA ASP A 80 -16.28 10.62 -14.01
C ASP A 80 -15.29 10.16 -12.93
N LEU A 81 -14.76 8.94 -13.12
CA LEU A 81 -13.87 8.27 -12.19
C LEU A 81 -12.54 7.91 -12.85
N VAL A 82 -11.50 7.86 -12.03
CA VAL A 82 -10.16 7.37 -12.38
C VAL A 82 -9.77 6.24 -11.44
N LEU A 83 -9.51 5.05 -11.97
CA LEU A 83 -8.98 3.92 -11.23
C LEU A 83 -7.46 3.83 -11.44
N ALA A 84 -6.69 3.96 -10.38
CA ALA A 84 -5.24 3.73 -10.41
C ALA A 84 -4.95 2.27 -10.06
N VAL A 85 -4.22 1.58 -10.93
CA VAL A 85 -3.81 0.17 -10.75
C VAL A 85 -2.32 0.03 -10.98
N ASP A 86 -1.60 -0.64 -10.06
CA ASP A 86 -0.18 -0.94 -10.28
C ASP A 86 -0.01 -1.99 -11.39
N ALA A 87 1.06 -1.88 -12.17
CA ALA A 87 1.32 -2.75 -13.33
C ALA A 87 1.54 -4.23 -13.00
N ASP A 88 1.59 -4.58 -11.71
CA ASP A 88 1.73 -5.95 -11.20
C ASP A 88 0.56 -6.38 -10.29
N THR A 89 -0.54 -5.63 -10.33
CA THR A 89 -1.75 -5.88 -9.53
C THR A 89 -2.85 -6.47 -10.41
N VAL A 90 -3.41 -7.59 -9.97
CA VAL A 90 -4.54 -8.29 -10.61
C VAL A 90 -5.82 -7.98 -9.85
N LEU A 91 -6.84 -7.47 -10.53
CA LEU A 91 -8.14 -7.20 -9.93
C LEU A 91 -9.04 -8.45 -9.99
N ALA A 92 -9.87 -8.67 -8.97
CA ALA A 92 -10.96 -9.64 -9.05
C ALA A 92 -11.93 -9.24 -10.18
N PRO A 93 -12.59 -10.20 -10.85
CA PRO A 93 -13.46 -9.92 -12.00
C PRO A 93 -14.60 -8.93 -11.73
N ASP A 94 -15.05 -8.85 -10.49
CA ASP A 94 -16.14 -7.98 -10.01
C ASP A 94 -15.65 -6.70 -9.32
N TYR A 95 -14.37 -6.37 -9.44
CA TYR A 95 -13.78 -5.24 -8.71
C TYR A 95 -14.45 -3.92 -9.04
N ILE A 96 -14.56 -3.59 -10.33
CA ILE A 96 -15.17 -2.33 -10.80
C ILE A 96 -16.65 -2.29 -10.43
N GLU A 97 -17.39 -3.37 -10.68
CA GLU A 97 -18.81 -3.52 -10.32
C GLU A 97 -19.05 -3.27 -8.82
N THR A 98 -18.14 -3.74 -7.97
CA THR A 98 -18.24 -3.66 -6.52
C THR A 98 -17.85 -2.28 -5.97
N VAL A 99 -16.84 -1.62 -6.56
CA VAL A 99 -16.29 -0.37 -6.01
C VAL A 99 -16.99 0.88 -6.53
N VAL A 100 -17.47 0.89 -7.78
CA VAL A 100 -18.02 2.08 -8.42
C VAL A 100 -19.31 2.61 -7.74
N PRO A 101 -20.27 1.77 -7.26
CA PRO A 101 -21.51 2.25 -6.67
C PRO A 101 -21.34 3.16 -5.45
N VAL A 102 -20.20 3.11 -4.74
CA VAL A 102 -20.00 4.01 -3.58
C VAL A 102 -19.89 5.49 -3.99
N PHE A 103 -19.61 5.76 -5.27
CA PHE A 103 -19.53 7.11 -5.84
C PHE A 103 -20.89 7.72 -6.20
N ASP A 104 -21.99 6.98 -6.05
CA ASP A 104 -23.35 7.54 -6.10
C ASP A 104 -23.55 8.54 -4.95
N ASP A 105 -22.80 8.41 -3.86
CA ASP A 105 -22.63 9.46 -2.87
C ASP A 105 -21.66 10.54 -3.39
N PRO A 106 -22.16 11.78 -3.69
CA PRO A 106 -21.31 12.85 -4.19
C PRO A 106 -20.23 13.29 -3.17
N GLY A 107 -20.37 12.94 -1.89
CA GLY A 107 -19.38 13.21 -0.85
C GLY A 107 -18.13 12.34 -0.94
N VAL A 108 -18.14 11.24 -1.69
CA VAL A 108 -17.01 10.31 -1.81
C VAL A 108 -16.01 10.82 -2.85
N ALA A 109 -14.79 11.09 -2.40
CA ALA A 109 -13.67 11.52 -3.25
C ALA A 109 -12.77 10.37 -3.69
N VAL A 110 -12.60 9.35 -2.83
CA VAL A 110 -11.73 8.21 -3.10
C VAL A 110 -12.27 6.95 -2.43
N ALA A 111 -12.14 5.82 -3.11
CA ALA A 111 -12.47 4.50 -2.58
C ALA A 111 -11.41 3.47 -2.95
N ALA A 112 -11.16 2.51 -2.07
CA ALA A 112 -10.25 1.40 -2.34
C ALA A 112 -10.78 0.09 -1.77
N GLY A 113 -10.42 -1.00 -2.43
CA GLY A 113 -10.78 -2.35 -2.02
C GLY A 113 -9.79 -2.98 -1.03
N THR A 114 -9.98 -4.27 -0.84
CA THR A 114 -9.11 -5.17 -0.09
C THR A 114 -7.92 -5.59 -0.94
N VAL A 115 -6.71 -5.35 -0.45
CA VAL A 115 -5.51 -5.89 -1.07
C VAL A 115 -5.17 -7.24 -0.45
N ARG A 116 -4.82 -8.22 -1.28
CA ARG A 116 -4.33 -9.54 -0.90
C ARG A 116 -3.04 -9.83 -1.63
N THR A 117 -2.18 -10.61 -1.00
CA THR A 117 -0.96 -11.11 -1.64
C THR A 117 -1.32 -12.09 -2.76
N ARG A 118 -0.75 -11.90 -3.94
CA ARG A 118 -0.99 -12.75 -5.11
C ARG A 118 -0.35 -14.14 -4.96
N ARG A 119 0.82 -14.20 -4.31
CA ARG A 119 1.58 -15.44 -4.08
C ARG A 119 1.96 -15.55 -2.61
N THR A 120 2.15 -16.79 -2.13
CA THR A 120 2.56 -17.09 -0.74
C THR A 120 3.61 -18.19 -0.72
N ARG A 121 4.64 -18.08 -1.56
CA ARG A 121 5.69 -19.10 -1.74
C ARG A 121 6.83 -18.91 -0.76
N THR A 122 7.26 -17.67 -0.56
CA THR A 122 8.38 -17.32 0.29
C THR A 122 7.95 -16.95 1.71
N LEU A 123 8.90 -16.89 2.65
CA LEU A 123 8.66 -16.41 4.01
C LEU A 123 8.10 -14.98 4.01
N TRP A 124 8.61 -14.12 3.13
CA TRP A 124 8.24 -12.71 3.06
C TRP A 124 6.82 -12.52 2.52
N GLU A 125 6.46 -13.22 1.44
CA GLU A 125 5.09 -13.24 0.92
C GLU A 125 4.09 -13.77 1.95
N ARG A 126 4.45 -14.86 2.69
CA ARG A 126 3.58 -15.42 3.75
C ARG A 126 3.39 -14.43 4.90
N GLY A 127 4.46 -13.78 5.34
CA GLY A 127 4.40 -12.73 6.36
C GLY A 127 3.50 -11.59 5.92
N ARG A 128 3.71 -11.08 4.71
CA ARG A 128 2.90 -10.00 4.12
C ARG A 128 1.42 -10.41 3.96
N SER A 129 1.15 -11.62 3.48
CA SER A 129 -0.21 -12.15 3.37
C SER A 129 -0.95 -12.13 4.71
N THR A 130 -0.28 -12.48 5.79
CA THR A 130 -0.86 -12.49 7.12
C THR A 130 -1.04 -11.07 7.69
N GLU A 131 -0.10 -10.15 7.43
CA GLU A 131 -0.24 -8.74 7.76
C GLU A 131 -1.44 -8.11 7.02
N TYR A 132 -1.62 -8.40 5.73
CA TYR A 132 -2.77 -7.94 4.96
C TYR A 132 -4.08 -8.54 5.49
N LEU A 133 -4.07 -9.83 5.83
CA LEU A 133 -5.25 -10.48 6.41
C LEU A 133 -5.68 -9.76 7.70
N PHE A 134 -4.75 -9.43 8.58
CA PHE A 134 -5.01 -8.66 9.78
C PHE A 134 -5.46 -7.23 9.46
N GLY A 135 -4.70 -6.51 8.62
CA GLY A 135 -4.97 -5.11 8.28
C GLY A 135 -6.32 -4.91 7.61
N PHE A 136 -6.61 -5.68 6.57
CA PHE A 136 -7.82 -5.52 5.74
C PHE A 136 -9.08 -6.14 6.34
N HIS A 137 -8.97 -7.05 7.33
CA HIS A 137 -10.16 -7.67 7.95
C HIS A 137 -10.40 -7.24 9.40
N PHE A 138 -9.43 -6.56 10.02
CA PHE A 138 -9.59 -6.05 11.36
C PHE A 138 -9.45 -4.51 11.39
N HIS A 139 -8.29 -3.96 11.04
CA HIS A 139 -8.05 -2.51 11.17
C HIS A 139 -8.92 -1.69 10.20
N ARG A 140 -8.90 -2.01 8.90
CA ARG A 140 -9.63 -1.21 7.91
C ARG A 140 -11.15 -1.20 8.07
N PRO A 141 -11.82 -2.32 8.39
CA PRO A 141 -13.25 -2.29 8.70
C PRO A 141 -13.60 -1.41 9.92
N ILE A 142 -12.75 -1.36 10.94
CA ILE A 142 -12.95 -0.49 12.11
C ILE A 142 -12.82 0.98 11.67
N GLN A 143 -11.76 1.32 10.95
CA GLN A 143 -11.53 2.67 10.41
C GLN A 143 -12.66 3.11 9.46
N ALA A 144 -13.16 2.19 8.64
CA ALA A 144 -14.27 2.46 7.71
C ALA A 144 -15.57 2.77 8.44
N ARG A 145 -15.93 1.99 9.48
CA ARG A 145 -17.10 2.28 10.34
C ARG A 145 -16.98 3.62 11.04
N ALA A 146 -15.77 4.03 11.36
CA ALA A 146 -15.45 5.32 11.95
C ALA A 146 -15.36 6.46 10.91
N ASN A 147 -15.63 6.19 9.63
CA ASN A 147 -15.47 7.12 8.51
C ASN A 147 -14.10 7.83 8.51
N SER A 148 -13.05 7.08 8.82
CA SER A 148 -11.68 7.60 8.95
C SER A 148 -10.62 6.60 8.49
N PRO A 149 -10.71 6.05 7.25
CA PRO A 149 -9.68 5.15 6.75
C PRO A 149 -8.34 5.88 6.63
N MET A 150 -7.27 5.26 7.13
CA MET A 150 -5.94 5.85 7.08
C MET A 150 -5.37 5.93 5.66
N VAL A 151 -5.75 5.03 4.77
CA VAL A 151 -5.26 5.05 3.39
C VAL A 151 -6.21 4.29 2.46
N CYS A 152 -6.45 4.84 1.28
CA CYS A 152 -6.93 4.14 0.11
C CYS A 152 -5.70 3.70 -0.69
N SER A 153 -5.47 2.37 -0.79
CA SER A 153 -4.22 1.82 -1.36
C SER A 153 -4.05 2.15 -2.83
N GLY A 154 -2.97 2.80 -3.20
CA GLY A 154 -2.70 3.30 -4.55
C GLY A 154 -2.62 2.23 -5.65
N CYS A 155 -2.51 0.94 -5.30
CA CYS A 155 -2.51 -0.15 -6.26
C CYS A 155 -3.89 -0.53 -6.81
N CYS A 156 -4.98 0.02 -6.22
CA CYS A 156 -6.36 -0.30 -6.62
C CYS A 156 -7.38 0.78 -6.21
N SER A 157 -6.99 2.03 -6.10
CA SER A 157 -7.89 3.10 -5.68
C SER A 157 -8.64 3.75 -6.84
N VAL A 158 -9.92 3.98 -6.64
CA VAL A 158 -10.78 4.77 -7.51
C VAL A 158 -10.91 6.18 -6.94
N PHE A 159 -10.74 7.16 -7.78
CA PHE A 159 -10.79 8.58 -7.45
C PHE A 159 -11.94 9.25 -8.23
N ARG A 160 -12.70 10.12 -7.58
CA ARG A 160 -13.57 11.05 -8.30
C ARG A 160 -12.68 12.03 -9.04
N ARG A 161 -12.80 12.04 -10.38
CA ARG A 161 -11.91 12.84 -11.24
C ARG A 161 -11.97 14.33 -10.94
N GLU A 162 -13.17 14.89 -10.68
CA GLU A 162 -13.32 16.30 -10.35
C GLU A 162 -12.53 16.69 -9.09
N ASP A 163 -12.56 15.86 -8.02
CA ASP A 163 -11.80 16.09 -6.80
C ASP A 163 -10.29 15.96 -7.04
N LEU A 164 -9.89 15.00 -7.86
CA LEU A 164 -8.48 14.81 -8.21
C LEU A 164 -7.94 15.99 -9.02
N VAL A 165 -8.70 16.48 -10.00
CA VAL A 165 -8.34 17.66 -10.81
C VAL A 165 -8.33 18.93 -9.95
N ALA A 166 -9.34 19.13 -9.12
CA ALA A 166 -9.42 20.28 -8.21
C ALA A 166 -8.27 20.30 -7.19
N PHE A 167 -7.75 19.14 -6.81
CA PHE A 167 -6.57 19.01 -5.95
C PHE A 167 -5.26 19.32 -6.66
N GLY A 168 -5.24 19.35 -7.98
CA GLY A 168 -4.07 19.56 -8.83
C GLY A 168 -3.42 18.26 -9.31
N GLY A 169 -4.15 17.14 -9.28
CA GLY A 169 -3.69 15.82 -9.68
C GLY A 169 -3.25 14.94 -8.50
N PHE A 170 -2.53 13.88 -8.81
CA PHE A 170 -1.90 13.01 -7.80
C PHE A 170 -0.79 13.77 -7.08
N PRO A 171 -0.78 13.80 -5.72
CA PRO A 171 0.20 14.59 -4.98
C PRO A 171 1.64 14.09 -5.20
N GLU A 172 2.55 15.03 -5.45
CA GLU A 172 3.98 14.75 -5.69
C GLU A 172 4.88 15.14 -4.51
N ARG A 173 4.28 15.67 -3.44
CA ARG A 173 4.98 16.23 -2.27
C ARG A 173 5.36 15.20 -1.22
N THR A 174 4.81 13.98 -1.32
CA THR A 174 5.20 12.82 -0.52
C THR A 174 5.43 11.61 -1.42
N ILE A 175 6.20 10.62 -0.94
CA ILE A 175 6.50 9.42 -1.74
C ILE A 175 5.33 8.41 -1.77
N VAL A 176 4.28 8.62 -0.96
CA VAL A 176 3.03 7.83 -0.94
C VAL A 176 1.85 8.78 -1.21
N GLU A 177 1.61 8.98 -2.48
CA GLU A 177 0.60 9.89 -3.04
C GLU A 177 -0.82 9.55 -2.61
N ASP A 178 -1.10 8.26 -2.44
CA ASP A 178 -2.41 7.72 -2.08
C ASP A 178 -2.81 8.11 -0.65
N MET A 179 -1.89 8.03 0.30
CA MET A 179 -2.11 8.46 1.68
C MET A 179 -2.28 9.99 1.76
N ASP A 180 -1.44 10.74 1.06
CA ASP A 180 -1.52 12.21 1.02
C ASP A 180 -2.88 12.66 0.50
N PHE A 181 -3.32 12.13 -0.65
CA PHE A 181 -4.65 12.45 -1.19
C PHE A 181 -5.76 12.03 -0.22
N THR A 182 -5.69 10.82 0.32
CA THR A 182 -6.70 10.30 1.26
C THR A 182 -6.86 11.23 2.48
N TRP A 183 -5.76 11.69 3.08
CA TRP A 183 -5.83 12.58 4.25
C TRP A 183 -6.27 13.99 3.87
N ALA A 184 -5.76 14.54 2.79
CA ALA A 184 -6.12 15.86 2.30
C ALA A 184 -7.63 15.97 2.01
N GLN A 185 -8.22 14.97 1.34
CA GLN A 185 -9.65 14.94 1.04
C GLN A 185 -10.50 14.83 2.31
N GLN A 186 -10.09 14.01 3.27
CA GLN A 186 -10.80 13.91 4.54
C GLN A 186 -10.71 15.20 5.37
N ILE A 187 -9.57 15.91 5.35
CA ILE A 187 -9.41 17.25 5.96
C ILE A 187 -10.33 18.27 5.29
N ALA A 188 -10.54 18.17 3.98
CA ALA A 188 -11.45 19.02 3.21
C ALA A 188 -12.93 18.65 3.41
N GLY A 189 -13.26 17.68 4.28
CA GLY A 189 -14.64 17.24 4.55
C GLY A 189 -15.18 16.20 3.56
N ARG A 190 -14.38 15.77 2.59
CA ARG A 190 -14.74 14.70 1.65
C ARG A 190 -14.60 13.33 2.33
N ARG A 191 -15.19 12.30 1.73
CA ARG A 191 -15.15 10.93 2.25
C ARG A 191 -14.15 10.07 1.49
N ALA A 192 -13.40 9.29 2.25
CA ALA A 192 -12.63 8.16 1.76
C ALA A 192 -13.34 6.87 2.18
N VAL A 193 -13.49 5.90 1.29
CA VAL A 193 -14.29 4.70 1.53
C VAL A 193 -13.44 3.43 1.36
N TYR A 194 -13.59 2.49 2.28
CA TYR A 194 -13.05 1.14 2.14
C TYR A 194 -14.17 0.17 1.75
N VAL A 195 -13.99 -0.51 0.62
CA VAL A 195 -14.96 -1.49 0.07
C VAL A 195 -14.40 -2.89 0.25
N SER A 196 -14.83 -3.60 1.28
CA SER A 196 -14.25 -4.87 1.73
C SER A 196 -14.30 -5.99 0.69
N ASP A 197 -15.29 -5.98 -0.18
CA ASP A 197 -15.57 -7.06 -1.12
C ASP A 197 -14.93 -6.84 -2.50
N ALA A 198 -14.51 -5.61 -2.83
CA ALA A 198 -13.68 -5.33 -3.99
C ALA A 198 -12.24 -5.82 -3.71
N VAL A 199 -11.78 -6.86 -4.40
CA VAL A 199 -10.50 -7.52 -4.12
C VAL A 199 -9.46 -7.24 -5.20
N ALA A 200 -8.26 -6.84 -4.78
CA ALA A 200 -7.07 -6.72 -5.62
C ALA A 200 -5.96 -7.65 -5.10
N LEU A 201 -5.23 -8.28 -6.01
CA LEU A 201 -4.13 -9.20 -5.74
C LEU A 201 -2.82 -8.52 -6.12
N ALA A 202 -2.06 -8.05 -5.14
CA ALA A 202 -0.80 -7.37 -5.36
C ALA A 202 0.38 -8.36 -5.44
N ALA A 203 1.38 -8.03 -6.24
CA ALA A 203 2.66 -8.71 -6.21
C ALA A 203 3.48 -8.17 -5.04
N ASP A 204 3.63 -9.00 -4.01
CA ASP A 204 4.38 -8.66 -2.80
C ASP A 204 5.84 -9.10 -2.87
N PRO A 205 6.72 -8.53 -2.03
CA PRO A 205 8.13 -8.88 -2.01
C PRO A 205 8.38 -10.37 -1.80
N GLU A 206 9.12 -10.98 -2.72
CA GLU A 206 9.53 -12.38 -2.62
C GLU A 206 10.86 -12.57 -1.87
N ASP A 207 11.62 -11.50 -1.70
CA ASP A 207 12.90 -11.48 -1.01
C ASP A 207 13.06 -10.29 -0.07
N LEU A 208 14.12 -10.35 0.77
CA LEU A 208 14.40 -9.32 1.77
C LEU A 208 14.78 -7.96 1.15
N THR A 209 15.45 -7.96 0.00
CA THR A 209 15.90 -6.71 -0.63
C THR A 209 14.73 -5.90 -1.14
N TYR A 210 13.80 -6.57 -1.80
CA TYR A 210 12.55 -5.94 -2.25
C TYR A 210 11.69 -5.50 -1.06
N LEU A 211 11.52 -6.36 -0.04
CA LEU A 211 10.79 -6.02 1.18
C LEU A 211 11.33 -4.76 1.85
N ARG A 212 12.65 -4.65 2.01
CA ARG A 212 13.29 -3.48 2.63
C ARG A 212 13.01 -2.19 1.88
N LYS A 213 13.09 -2.20 0.53
CA LYS A 213 12.79 -1.05 -0.31
C LYS A 213 11.32 -0.63 -0.19
N GLN A 214 10.40 -1.60 -0.23
CA GLN A 214 8.97 -1.36 -0.09
C GLN A 214 8.62 -0.75 1.28
N VAL A 215 9.13 -1.38 2.36
CA VAL A 215 8.85 -0.92 3.74
C VAL A 215 9.48 0.44 3.99
N TRP A 216 10.72 0.68 3.53
CA TRP A 216 11.37 1.98 3.63
C TRP A 216 10.51 3.08 3.01
N ARG A 217 10.03 2.86 1.78
CA ARG A 217 9.16 3.81 1.09
C ARG A 217 7.86 4.08 1.86
N TRP A 218 7.20 3.02 2.34
CA TRP A 218 5.94 3.18 3.08
C TRP A 218 6.11 3.91 4.41
N MET A 219 7.14 3.58 5.18
CA MET A 219 7.39 4.21 6.46
C MET A 219 7.88 5.66 6.31
N ALA A 220 8.77 5.93 5.35
CA ALA A 220 9.18 7.30 5.04
C ALA A 220 7.98 8.14 4.57
N GLY A 221 7.18 7.62 3.66
CA GLY A 221 5.98 8.29 3.18
C GLY A 221 4.93 8.52 4.26
N PHE A 222 4.73 7.57 5.18
CA PHE A 222 3.88 7.77 6.35
C PHE A 222 4.38 8.94 7.21
N CYS A 223 5.67 8.97 7.54
CA CYS A 223 6.26 10.06 8.33
C CYS A 223 6.20 11.42 7.59
N GLN A 224 6.38 11.45 6.27
CA GLN A 224 6.18 12.65 5.45
C GLN A 224 4.75 13.17 5.56
N ASN A 225 3.76 12.27 5.46
CA ASN A 225 2.35 12.61 5.61
C ASN A 225 2.01 13.07 7.03
N VAL A 226 2.59 12.44 8.06
CA VAL A 226 2.46 12.91 9.46
C VAL A 226 2.94 14.35 9.59
N ARG A 227 4.14 14.65 9.09
CA ARG A 227 4.71 16.02 9.12
C ARG A 227 3.84 17.03 8.40
N LEU A 228 3.25 16.62 7.28
CA LEU A 228 2.45 17.50 6.42
C LEU A 228 1.04 17.75 6.97
N HIS A 229 0.42 16.75 7.56
CA HIS A 229 -1.02 16.75 7.83
C HIS A 229 -1.42 16.69 9.29
N LEU A 230 -0.57 16.20 10.22
CA LEU A 230 -1.00 15.87 11.59
C LEU A 230 -1.68 17.04 12.30
N GLY A 231 -1.13 18.26 12.21
CA GLY A 231 -1.74 19.43 12.83
C GLY A 231 -3.16 19.72 12.31
N ARG A 232 -3.38 19.57 11.00
CA ARG A 232 -4.69 19.76 10.37
C ARG A 232 -5.64 18.59 10.70
N LEU A 233 -5.12 17.37 10.79
CA LEU A 233 -5.90 16.20 11.19
C LEU A 233 -6.47 16.34 12.59
N ILE A 234 -5.65 16.80 13.55
CA ILE A 234 -6.10 17.04 14.95
C ILE A 234 -7.32 17.98 14.98
N VAL A 235 -7.31 19.02 14.15
CA VAL A 235 -8.38 20.02 14.10
C VAL A 235 -9.60 19.55 13.30
N HIS A 236 -9.40 19.00 12.10
CA HIS A 236 -10.49 18.76 11.14
C HIS A 236 -10.96 17.29 11.10
N LYS A 237 -10.10 16.34 11.50
CA LYS A 237 -10.40 14.90 11.51
C LYS A 237 -9.79 14.21 12.74
N PRO A 238 -10.24 14.55 13.95
CA PRO A 238 -9.60 14.09 15.20
C PRO A 238 -9.54 12.57 15.31
N LEU A 239 -10.54 11.86 14.80
CA LEU A 239 -10.53 10.39 14.85
C LEU A 239 -9.46 9.78 13.93
N LEU A 240 -9.23 10.36 12.75
CA LEU A 240 -8.11 9.95 11.90
C LEU A 240 -6.77 10.30 12.56
N ALA A 241 -6.66 11.46 13.22
CA ALA A 241 -5.48 11.81 14.00
C ALA A 241 -5.20 10.80 15.12
N VAL A 242 -6.25 10.29 15.80
CA VAL A 242 -6.10 9.22 16.81
C VAL A 242 -5.49 7.96 16.19
N TRP A 243 -5.96 7.50 15.02
CA TRP A 243 -5.35 6.35 14.34
C TRP A 243 -3.88 6.57 14.01
N VAL A 244 -3.54 7.77 13.52
CA VAL A 244 -2.15 8.15 13.21
C VAL A 244 -1.29 8.15 14.48
N LEU A 245 -1.77 8.73 15.57
CA LEU A 245 -1.06 8.78 16.84
C LEU A 245 -0.90 7.39 17.47
N LEU A 246 -1.91 6.51 17.36
CA LEU A 246 -1.80 5.12 17.80
C LEU A 246 -0.75 4.35 16.98
N ALA A 247 -0.69 4.56 15.66
CA ALA A 247 0.35 3.94 14.83
C ALA A 247 1.75 4.44 15.22
N LEU A 248 1.92 5.74 15.49
CA LEU A 248 3.19 6.28 16.00
C LEU A 248 3.54 5.71 17.38
N LEU A 249 2.56 5.61 18.27
CA LEU A 249 2.75 5.02 19.61
C LEU A 249 3.16 3.55 19.51
N GLU A 250 2.52 2.77 18.63
CA GLU A 250 2.89 1.38 18.34
C GLU A 250 4.36 1.28 17.92
N ILE A 251 4.79 2.09 16.95
CA ILE A 251 6.19 2.10 16.49
C ILE A 251 7.14 2.45 17.64
N LEU A 252 6.80 3.44 18.45
CA LEU A 252 7.65 3.89 19.56
C LEU A 252 7.74 2.85 20.69
N THR A 253 6.65 2.14 20.98
CA THR A 253 6.60 1.17 22.09
C THR A 253 7.00 -0.24 21.68
N ALA A 254 7.00 -0.57 20.39
CA ALA A 254 7.33 -1.91 19.91
C ALA A 254 8.70 -2.42 20.37
N PRO A 255 9.80 -1.62 20.39
CA PRO A 255 11.09 -2.11 20.92
C PRO A 255 11.01 -2.51 22.40
N LEU A 256 10.25 -1.78 23.21
CA LEU A 256 10.04 -2.10 24.64
C LEU A 256 9.29 -3.43 24.78
N TRP A 257 8.24 -3.62 23.97
CA TRP A 257 7.48 -4.86 23.94
C TRP A 257 8.36 -6.06 23.52
N TRP A 258 9.21 -5.89 22.52
CA TRP A 258 10.14 -6.93 22.06
C TRP A 258 11.28 -7.18 23.05
N ALA A 259 11.64 -6.18 23.87
CA ALA A 259 12.62 -6.33 24.95
C ALA A 259 12.04 -7.01 26.21
N THR A 260 10.69 -7.08 26.35
CA THR A 260 10.02 -7.59 27.55
C THR A 260 10.56 -8.94 28.07
N PRO A 261 10.78 -9.99 27.23
CA PRO A 261 11.31 -11.28 27.73
C PRO A 261 12.67 -11.15 28.39
N PHE A 262 13.54 -10.30 27.85
CA PHE A 262 14.90 -10.07 28.42
C PHE A 262 14.82 -9.32 29.73
N VAL A 263 13.95 -8.28 29.83
CA VAL A 263 13.76 -7.50 31.05
C VAL A 263 13.18 -8.38 32.14
N VAL A 264 12.15 -9.17 31.83
CA VAL A 264 11.51 -10.09 32.80
C VAL A 264 12.54 -11.11 33.31
N ALA A 265 13.31 -11.74 32.45
CA ALA A 265 14.34 -12.69 32.88
C ALA A 265 15.46 -12.05 33.70
N ALA A 266 15.78 -10.77 33.46
CA ALA A 266 16.82 -10.05 34.22
C ALA A 266 16.34 -9.50 35.58
N THR A 267 15.04 -9.29 35.75
CA THR A 267 14.47 -8.62 36.94
C THR A 267 13.63 -9.55 37.83
N THR A 268 13.41 -10.81 37.38
CA THR A 268 12.63 -11.82 38.14
C THR A 268 13.38 -13.13 38.18
N ASP A 269 12.89 -14.09 38.95
CA ASP A 269 13.45 -15.46 39.01
C ASP A 269 13.07 -16.34 37.81
N GLN A 270 12.43 -15.77 36.77
CA GLN A 270 12.05 -16.51 35.57
C GLN A 270 13.27 -16.74 34.66
N SER A 271 13.34 -17.96 34.12
CA SER A 271 14.32 -18.25 33.07
C SER A 271 13.95 -17.55 31.76
N LEU A 272 14.95 -17.20 30.96
CA LEU A 272 14.73 -16.57 29.65
C LEU A 272 13.77 -17.36 28.75
N PRO A 273 13.87 -18.70 28.63
CA PRO A 273 12.88 -19.49 27.88
C PRO A 273 11.45 -19.36 28.39
N SER A 274 11.27 -19.32 29.74
CA SER A 274 9.94 -19.12 30.35
C SER A 274 9.38 -17.73 30.01
N ALA A 275 10.21 -16.68 30.14
CA ALA A 275 9.80 -15.32 29.77
C ALA A 275 9.40 -15.19 28.29
N PHE A 276 10.15 -15.84 27.38
CA PHE A 276 9.79 -15.91 25.98
C PHE A 276 8.49 -16.67 25.72
N ALA A 277 8.25 -17.78 26.42
CA ALA A 277 7.00 -18.55 26.28
C ALA A 277 5.79 -17.71 26.71
N TRP A 278 5.89 -16.99 27.81
CA TRP A 278 4.84 -16.04 28.25
C TRP A 278 4.60 -14.92 27.24
N TRP A 279 5.66 -14.30 26.76
CA TRP A 279 5.56 -13.23 25.75
C TRP A 279 4.94 -13.75 24.45
N ALA A 280 5.38 -14.91 23.95
CA ALA A 280 4.82 -15.54 22.76
C ALA A 280 3.34 -15.91 22.95
N GLY A 281 2.97 -16.39 24.13
CA GLY A 281 1.57 -16.66 24.49
C GLY A 281 0.71 -15.41 24.47
N ALA A 282 1.19 -14.29 25.02
CA ALA A 282 0.51 -13.00 24.99
C ALA A 282 0.36 -12.46 23.56
N GLU A 283 1.43 -12.50 22.75
CA GLU A 283 1.38 -12.14 21.33
C GLU A 283 0.37 -12.99 20.55
N LEU A 284 0.38 -14.29 20.78
CA LEU A 284 -0.56 -15.21 20.12
C LEU A 284 -2.01 -14.92 20.53
N ALA A 285 -2.25 -14.64 21.82
CA ALA A 285 -3.57 -14.28 22.33
C ALA A 285 -4.10 -12.97 21.69
N LEU A 286 -3.21 -12.02 21.35
CA LEU A 286 -3.59 -10.77 20.68
C LEU A 286 -3.77 -10.94 19.17
N THR A 287 -2.95 -11.77 18.53
CA THR A 287 -2.90 -11.85 17.06
C THR A 287 -3.77 -12.96 16.47
N ALA A 288 -3.93 -14.11 17.16
CA ALA A 288 -4.69 -15.23 16.63
C ALA A 288 -6.20 -14.96 16.48
N PRO A 289 -6.93 -14.37 17.43
CA PRO A 289 -8.37 -14.15 17.29
C PRO A 289 -8.76 -13.33 16.05
N PRO A 290 -8.14 -12.17 15.75
CA PRO A 290 -8.42 -11.44 14.53
C PRO A 290 -8.11 -12.24 13.26
N LEU A 291 -7.03 -13.03 13.25
CA LEU A 291 -6.65 -13.88 12.11
C LEU A 291 -7.62 -15.04 11.91
N ILE A 292 -8.10 -15.68 13.00
CA ILE A 292 -9.13 -16.71 12.95
C ILE A 292 -10.43 -16.14 12.38
N TYR A 293 -10.85 -14.98 12.86
CA TYR A 293 -12.03 -14.28 12.33
C TYR A 293 -11.87 -13.97 10.83
N ALA A 294 -10.73 -13.44 10.43
CA ALA A 294 -10.43 -13.12 9.03
C ALA A 294 -10.40 -14.38 8.15
N ALA A 295 -9.78 -15.45 8.62
CA ALA A 295 -9.75 -16.75 7.94
C ALA A 295 -11.17 -17.30 7.72
N HIS A 296 -12.01 -17.27 8.76
CA HIS A 296 -13.40 -17.69 8.66
C HIS A 296 -14.19 -16.87 7.65
N ARG A 297 -14.10 -15.53 7.73
CA ARG A 297 -14.79 -14.61 6.80
C ARG A 297 -14.39 -14.84 5.34
N ARG A 298 -13.15 -15.21 5.09
CA ARG A 298 -12.59 -15.43 3.75
C ARG A 298 -12.57 -16.89 3.31
N LYS A 299 -13.12 -17.80 4.12
CA LYS A 299 -13.13 -19.26 3.87
C LYS A 299 -11.71 -19.80 3.59
N LEU A 300 -10.70 -19.27 4.31
CA LEU A 300 -9.32 -19.72 4.19
C LEU A 300 -9.07 -20.92 5.12
N PRO A 301 -8.16 -21.85 4.76
CA PRO A 301 -7.78 -22.96 5.63
C PRO A 301 -7.06 -22.43 6.87
N LEU A 302 -7.69 -22.56 8.04
CA LEU A 302 -7.22 -22.02 9.32
C LEU A 302 -5.80 -22.47 9.66
N ALA A 303 -5.48 -23.75 9.43
CA ALA A 303 -4.15 -24.29 9.67
C ALA A 303 -3.07 -23.52 8.87
N GLY A 304 -3.33 -23.22 7.58
CA GLY A 304 -2.41 -22.45 6.75
C GLY A 304 -2.19 -21.03 7.27
N VAL A 305 -3.25 -20.38 7.77
CA VAL A 305 -3.14 -19.02 8.34
C VAL A 305 -2.32 -19.04 9.64
N LEU A 306 -2.58 -19.98 10.53
CA LEU A 306 -1.86 -20.11 11.81
C LEU A 306 -0.39 -20.49 11.61
N LEU A 307 -0.08 -21.37 10.66
CA LEU A 307 1.29 -21.75 10.31
C LEU A 307 2.12 -20.59 9.73
N ASN A 308 1.48 -19.54 9.22
CA ASN A 308 2.16 -18.35 8.70
C ASN A 308 2.43 -17.28 9.80
N ILE A 309 1.92 -17.45 11.03
CA ILE A 309 2.18 -16.50 12.13
C ILE A 309 3.68 -16.26 12.37
N PRO A 310 4.57 -17.27 12.41
CA PRO A 310 6.01 -17.02 12.55
C PRO A 310 6.61 -16.13 11.45
N CYS A 311 6.08 -16.23 10.21
CA CYS A 311 6.54 -15.40 9.09
C CYS A 311 6.24 -13.92 9.30
N VAL A 312 5.11 -13.60 10.01
CA VAL A 312 4.76 -12.22 10.38
C VAL A 312 5.82 -11.58 11.26
N TYR A 313 6.41 -12.32 12.19
CA TYR A 313 7.44 -11.76 13.07
C TYR A 313 8.71 -11.41 12.31
N ALA A 314 9.05 -12.16 11.26
CA ALA A 314 10.16 -11.81 10.38
C ALA A 314 9.88 -10.51 9.61
N THR A 315 8.67 -10.34 9.05
CA THR A 315 8.29 -9.08 8.38
C THR A 315 8.13 -7.92 9.37
N LYS A 316 7.54 -8.15 10.54
CA LYS A 316 7.44 -7.14 11.61
C LYS A 316 8.82 -6.63 12.06
N ALA A 317 9.83 -7.51 12.19
CA ALA A 317 11.18 -7.09 12.54
C ALA A 317 11.77 -6.13 11.50
N VAL A 318 11.60 -6.43 10.21
CA VAL A 318 12.01 -5.53 9.11
C VAL A 318 11.22 -4.22 9.17
N ASN A 319 9.90 -4.31 9.32
CA ASN A 319 9.02 -3.13 9.42
C ASN A 319 9.46 -2.22 10.57
N LEU A 320 9.78 -2.77 11.74
CA LEU A 320 10.20 -2.00 12.91
C LEU A 320 11.52 -1.25 12.66
N VAL A 321 12.52 -1.91 12.08
CA VAL A 321 13.82 -1.26 11.76
C VAL A 321 13.60 -0.08 10.83
N TYR A 322 12.80 -0.24 9.77
CA TYR A 322 12.57 0.83 8.80
C TYR A 322 11.60 1.89 9.30
N ALA A 323 10.65 1.55 10.18
CA ALA A 323 9.80 2.52 10.86
C ALA A 323 10.63 3.46 11.76
N TRP A 324 11.54 2.91 12.57
CA TRP A 324 12.44 3.73 13.37
C TRP A 324 13.39 4.57 12.51
N LYS A 325 13.94 4.00 11.44
CA LYS A 325 14.74 4.75 10.46
C LYS A 325 13.94 5.93 9.90
N ALA A 326 12.67 5.71 9.55
CA ALA A 326 11.80 6.75 9.01
C ALA A 326 11.48 7.84 10.05
N LEU A 327 11.17 7.47 11.29
CA LEU A 327 10.98 8.43 12.38
C LEU A 327 12.21 9.34 12.55
N ILE A 328 13.40 8.74 12.61
CA ILE A 328 14.65 9.51 12.79
C ILE A 328 14.89 10.40 11.56
N VAL A 329 14.83 9.84 10.36
CA VAL A 329 15.18 10.61 9.15
C VAL A 329 14.13 11.68 8.85
N GLU A 330 12.85 11.29 8.75
CA GLU A 330 11.81 12.18 8.22
C GLU A 330 11.22 13.13 9.28
N LEU A 331 11.16 12.73 10.56
CA LEU A 331 10.57 13.56 11.61
C LEU A 331 11.61 14.30 12.45
N LEU A 332 12.87 13.87 12.47
CA LEU A 332 13.93 14.52 13.24
C LEU A 332 14.97 15.17 12.33
N LEU A 333 15.66 14.40 11.47
CA LEU A 333 16.83 14.91 10.73
C LEU A 333 16.43 15.85 9.59
N VAL A 334 15.36 15.57 8.85
CA VAL A 334 14.90 16.41 7.73
C VAL A 334 14.44 17.80 8.23
N PRO A 335 13.61 17.93 9.27
CA PRO A 335 13.24 19.23 9.81
C PRO A 335 14.42 20.05 10.36
N LEU A 336 15.46 19.36 10.84
CA LEU A 336 16.70 19.99 11.30
C LEU A 336 17.71 20.29 10.19
N HIS A 337 17.36 20.03 8.91
CA HIS A 337 18.23 20.17 7.75
C HIS A 337 19.51 19.30 7.79
N LEU A 338 19.50 18.22 8.59
CA LEU A 338 20.64 17.29 8.72
C LEU A 338 20.55 16.09 7.76
N ALA A 339 19.42 15.90 7.09
CA ALA A 339 19.22 14.87 6.07
C ALA A 339 18.28 15.38 4.97
N ARG A 340 18.26 14.65 3.84
CA ARG A 340 17.26 14.83 2.78
C ARG A 340 16.17 13.76 2.94
N GLY A 341 14.91 14.14 2.78
CA GLY A 341 13.80 13.20 2.73
C GLY A 341 13.83 12.33 1.49
N LEU A 342 13.15 11.19 1.54
CA LEU A 342 13.01 10.30 0.39
C LEU A 342 12.13 10.96 -0.67
N THR A 343 12.67 11.16 -1.89
CA THR A 343 11.97 11.84 -3.00
C THR A 343 11.86 10.99 -4.26
N VAL A 344 12.62 9.89 -4.35
CA VAL A 344 12.71 9.04 -5.55
C VAL A 344 12.07 7.69 -5.27
N TYR A 345 11.24 7.26 -6.22
CA TYR A 345 10.65 5.93 -6.23
C TYR A 345 11.62 4.92 -6.85
N GLU A 346 12.15 4.00 -6.04
CA GLU A 346 12.91 2.86 -6.52
C GLU A 346 12.05 1.59 -6.45
N LYS A 347 11.77 0.98 -7.60
CA LYS A 347 11.05 -0.30 -7.64
C LYS A 347 12.00 -1.46 -7.28
N GLY A 348 11.57 -2.32 -6.37
CA GLY A 348 12.38 -3.43 -5.87
C GLY A 348 12.83 -4.43 -6.92
N ARG A 349 11.96 -4.76 -7.89
CA ARG A 349 12.23 -5.74 -8.95
C ARG A 349 13.26 -5.30 -10.01
N ALA A 350 13.44 -4.00 -10.26
CA ALA A 350 14.35 -3.50 -11.28
C ALA A 350 15.82 -3.93 -11.06
N ASP A 351 16.19 -4.23 -9.81
CA ASP A 351 17.56 -4.63 -9.45
C ASP A 351 17.80 -6.15 -9.54
N PHE A 352 16.79 -6.94 -9.86
CA PHE A 352 16.83 -8.40 -9.77
C PHE A 352 17.01 -9.12 -11.11
N ARG A 353 17.25 -8.40 -12.21
CA ARG A 353 17.54 -9.05 -13.48
C ARG A 353 19.00 -9.57 -13.44
N PRO A 354 19.21 -10.90 -13.51
CA PRO A 354 20.56 -11.43 -13.71
C PRO A 354 21.12 -10.84 -15.00
N GLY A 355 22.07 -9.90 -14.91
CA GLY A 355 22.70 -9.26 -16.06
C GLY A 355 22.67 -7.74 -16.10
N ALA A 356 21.77 -7.05 -15.39
CA ALA A 356 21.70 -5.57 -15.40
C ALA A 356 22.80 -4.89 -14.55
N SER A 357 23.34 -5.59 -13.57
CA SER A 357 24.40 -5.06 -12.67
C SER A 357 25.80 -5.01 -13.31
N ALA A 358 26.04 -5.73 -14.40
CA ALA A 358 27.35 -5.77 -15.05
C ALA A 358 27.55 -4.67 -16.10
N ALA A 359 26.48 -4.02 -16.60
CA ALA A 359 26.54 -2.99 -17.63
C ALA A 359 26.58 -1.56 -17.09
N ALA A 360 26.33 -1.34 -15.80
CA ALA A 360 26.36 0.00 -15.18
C ALA A 360 27.68 0.28 -14.41
N ALA A 361 28.63 -0.65 -14.44
CA ALA A 361 29.95 -0.53 -13.80
C ALA A 361 31.12 -0.67 -14.80
N ALA A 362 30.88 -0.48 -16.11
CA ALA A 362 31.91 -0.39 -17.12
C ALA A 362 31.96 1.02 -17.74
#